data_9cb47b54056a3ba166efa3740f73f53d
#
_entry.id   9cb47b54056a3ba166efa3740f73f53d
#
_cell.length_a   1.000
_cell.length_b   1.000
_cell.length_c   1.000
_cell.angle_alpha   90.00
_cell.angle_beta   90.00
_cell.angle_gamma   90.00
#
_symmetry.space_group_name_H-M   'P 1'
#
loop_
_entity.id
_entity.type
_entity.pdbx_description
1 polymer ?
#
loop_
_entity_poly.entity_id
_entity_poly.type
_entity_poly.pdbx_seq_one_letter_code
_entity_poly.pdbx_strand_id
1 'polypeptide(L)'
;YRDYALCGTRGWFYEEDAAGTHTGKMLAREALRLEASFKAAGERPILCFLHYPPLYQGYRCPELLELIDRYRAERCYYGHLHGPTHRRAFEGRRGETDYALVSADYLGFVPKKICD
;
A
#
# COMPACT_ATOMS: atom_id res chain seq x y z
N TYR A 1 -16.79 -3.29 -4.03
CA TYR A 1 -17.79 -3.35 -2.96
C TYR A 1 -18.57 -2.04 -2.93
N ARG A 2 -19.89 -2.14 -3.15
CA ARG A 2 -20.74 -0.96 -3.38
C ARG A 2 -20.14 -0.12 -4.50
N ASP A 3 -19.94 1.19 -4.28
CA ASP A 3 -19.37 2.07 -5.29
C ASP A 3 -17.82 2.07 -5.32
N TYR A 4 -17.17 1.43 -4.34
CA TYR A 4 -15.72 1.35 -4.26
C TYR A 4 -15.13 0.22 -5.08
N ALA A 5 -14.00 0.48 -5.72
CA ALA A 5 -13.12 -0.56 -6.25
C ALA A 5 -12.10 -0.96 -5.19
N LEU A 6 -12.02 -2.23 -4.89
CA LEU A 6 -11.02 -2.80 -3.99
C LEU A 6 -9.84 -3.23 -4.85
N CYS A 7 -8.75 -2.49 -4.79
CA CYS A 7 -7.57 -2.69 -5.60
C CYS A 7 -6.36 -3.00 -4.74
N GLY A 8 -5.37 -3.66 -5.31
CA GLY A 8 -4.15 -3.89 -4.56
C GLY A 8 -3.24 -4.91 -5.19
N THR A 9 -2.13 -5.10 -4.52
CA THR A 9 -1.13 -6.13 -4.78
C THR A 9 -0.37 -6.38 -3.49
N ARG A 10 0.55 -7.36 -3.52
CA ARG A 10 1.45 -7.58 -2.38
C ARG A 10 2.31 -6.34 -2.11
N GLY A 11 2.69 -5.59 -3.13
CA GLY A 11 3.71 -4.58 -3.05
C GLY A 11 5.11 -5.20 -2.95
N TRP A 12 6.10 -4.36 -2.75
CA TRP A 12 7.47 -4.78 -2.52
C TRP A 12 8.22 -3.68 -1.80
N PHE A 13 9.41 -4.00 -1.31
CA PHE A 13 10.30 -3.04 -0.66
C PHE A 13 11.73 -3.23 -1.17
N TYR A 14 12.54 -2.19 -1.03
CA TYR A 14 13.97 -2.27 -1.31
C TYR A 14 14.66 -3.00 -0.15
N GLU A 15 15.34 -4.08 -0.47
CA GLU A 15 16.21 -4.78 0.49
C GLU A 15 17.60 -4.14 0.44
N GLU A 16 18.11 -3.72 1.59
CA GLU A 16 19.41 -3.04 1.68
C GLU A 16 20.57 -3.90 1.18
N ASP A 17 20.45 -5.22 1.28
CA ASP A 17 21.50 -6.20 0.93
C ASP A 17 21.24 -6.96 -0.37
N ALA A 18 20.16 -6.72 -1.07
CA ALA A 18 19.86 -7.45 -2.30
C ALA A 18 20.67 -6.86 -3.46
N ALA A 19 21.39 -7.71 -4.18
CA ALA A 19 21.95 -7.35 -5.48
C ALA A 19 20.82 -6.75 -6.32
N GLY A 20 20.88 -5.46 -6.61
CA GLY A 20 19.79 -4.60 -7.06
C GLY A 20 18.92 -5.06 -8.24
N THR A 21 19.36 -6.10 -8.97
CA THR A 21 18.61 -6.64 -10.12
C THR A 21 17.38 -7.46 -9.71
N HIS A 22 17.42 -8.25 -8.63
CA HIS A 22 16.27 -9.05 -8.20
C HIS A 22 15.17 -8.16 -7.63
N THR A 23 15.52 -7.28 -6.71
CA THR A 23 14.58 -6.33 -6.11
C THR A 23 13.96 -5.42 -7.17
N GLY A 24 14.75 -4.92 -8.11
CA GLY A 24 14.26 -4.10 -9.21
C GLY A 24 13.24 -4.81 -10.08
N LYS A 25 13.47 -6.08 -10.42
CA LYS A 25 12.51 -6.90 -11.20
C LYS A 25 11.23 -7.16 -10.43
N MET A 26 11.33 -7.49 -9.14
CA MET A 26 10.16 -7.73 -8.30
C MET A 26 9.32 -6.46 -8.13
N LEU A 27 9.99 -5.34 -7.91
CA LEU A 27 9.32 -4.05 -7.76
C LEU A 27 8.61 -3.63 -9.05
N ALA A 28 9.27 -3.77 -10.22
CA ALA A 28 8.66 -3.49 -11.51
C ALA A 28 7.42 -4.37 -11.76
N ARG A 29 7.49 -5.65 -11.43
CA ARG A 29 6.36 -6.58 -11.54
C ARG A 29 5.19 -6.15 -10.64
N GLU A 30 5.47 -5.80 -9.40
CA GLU A 30 4.43 -5.38 -8.46
C GLU A 30 3.82 -4.05 -8.87
N ALA A 31 4.60 -3.12 -9.39
CA ALA A 31 4.09 -1.86 -9.95
C ALA A 31 3.14 -2.11 -11.14
N LEU A 32 3.50 -3.00 -12.07
CA LEU A 32 2.62 -3.37 -13.18
C LEU A 32 1.32 -4.02 -12.71
N ARG A 33 1.38 -4.88 -11.70
CA ARG A 33 0.19 -5.52 -11.11
C ARG A 33 -0.72 -4.49 -10.44
N LEU A 34 -0.13 -3.57 -9.68
CA LEU A 34 -0.89 -2.52 -9.02
C LEU A 34 -1.57 -1.61 -10.04
N GLU A 35 -0.84 -1.21 -11.09
CA GLU A 35 -1.41 -0.39 -12.15
C GLU A 35 -2.55 -1.10 -12.86
N ALA A 36 -2.40 -2.39 -13.18
CA ALA A 36 -3.46 -3.18 -13.80
C ALA A 36 -4.72 -3.23 -12.89
N SER A 37 -4.51 -3.40 -11.58
CA SER A 37 -5.58 -3.38 -10.60
C SER A 37 -6.31 -2.03 -10.58
N PHE A 38 -5.57 -0.92 -10.60
CA PHE A 38 -6.15 0.42 -10.63
C PHE A 38 -6.88 0.72 -11.94
N LYS A 39 -6.34 0.30 -13.08
CA LYS A 39 -7.02 0.44 -14.38
C LYS A 39 -8.37 -0.28 -14.41
N ALA A 40 -8.45 -1.44 -13.78
CA ALA A 40 -9.70 -2.20 -13.68
C ALA A 40 -10.78 -1.50 -12.85
N ALA A 41 -10.41 -0.56 -12.00
CA ALA A 41 -11.35 0.23 -11.20
C ALA A 41 -12.24 1.14 -12.06
N GLY A 42 -11.75 1.58 -13.23
CA GLY A 42 -12.42 2.59 -14.04
C GLY A 42 -12.51 3.92 -13.28
N GLU A 43 -13.71 4.49 -13.21
CA GLU A 43 -13.97 5.76 -12.52
C GLU A 43 -14.38 5.61 -11.05
N ARG A 44 -14.38 4.38 -10.53
CA ARG A 44 -14.79 4.14 -9.14
C ARG A 44 -13.72 4.65 -8.17
N PRO A 45 -14.13 5.19 -7.01
CA PRO A 45 -13.18 5.52 -5.96
C PRO A 45 -12.43 4.26 -5.49
N ILE A 46 -11.13 4.38 -5.33
CA ILE A 46 -10.24 3.26 -5.06
C ILE A 46 -9.89 3.18 -3.57
N LEU A 47 -10.09 1.99 -2.99
CA LEU A 47 -9.49 1.59 -1.74
C LEU A 47 -8.34 0.64 -2.08
N CYS A 48 -7.10 1.05 -1.79
CA CYS A 48 -5.89 0.29 -2.08
C CYS A 48 -5.46 -0.55 -0.88
N PHE A 49 -5.09 -1.81 -1.16
CA PHE A 49 -4.61 -2.75 -0.14
C PHE A 49 -3.26 -3.32 -0.56
N LEU A 50 -2.26 -3.16 0.30
CA LEU A 50 -0.92 -3.68 0.09
C LEU A 50 -0.50 -4.52 1.29
N HIS A 51 0.31 -5.57 1.07
CA HIS A 51 0.94 -6.25 2.18
C HIS A 51 2.12 -5.43 2.71
N TYR A 52 3.07 -5.09 1.83
CA TYR A 52 4.21 -4.27 2.21
C TYR A 52 3.86 -2.78 2.20
N PRO A 53 4.29 -2.03 3.22
CA PRO A 53 4.02 -0.60 3.28
C PRO A 53 4.74 0.13 2.13
N PRO A 54 4.05 1.03 1.40
CA PRO A 54 4.70 1.82 0.35
C PRO A 54 5.56 2.95 0.93
N LEU A 55 5.36 3.28 2.20
CA LEU A 55 6.19 4.21 2.94
C LEU A 55 6.09 3.91 4.44
N TYR A 56 7.18 4.17 5.15
CA TYR A 56 7.26 4.19 6.61
C TYR A 56 8.49 5.02 7.00
N GLN A 57 8.75 5.18 8.28
CA GLN A 57 9.86 6.00 8.74
C GLN A 57 11.18 5.57 8.08
N GLY A 58 11.80 6.50 7.35
CA GLY A 58 13.06 6.27 6.66
C GLY A 58 12.97 5.49 5.34
N TYR A 59 11.77 5.15 4.87
CA TYR A 59 11.58 4.37 3.66
C TYR A 59 10.47 4.93 2.78
N ARG A 60 10.71 4.91 1.48
CA ARG A 60 9.70 5.22 0.45
C ARG A 60 9.89 4.32 -0.75
N CYS A 61 8.80 3.90 -1.36
CA CYS A 61 8.76 3.22 -2.63
C CYS A 61 8.15 4.14 -3.69
N PRO A 62 8.99 4.92 -4.43
CA PRO A 62 8.46 5.92 -5.38
C PRO A 62 7.56 5.32 -6.44
N GLU A 63 7.87 4.12 -6.93
CA GLU A 63 7.14 3.44 -8.00
C GLU A 63 5.68 3.16 -7.60
N LEU A 64 5.46 2.71 -6.37
CA LEU A 64 4.11 2.44 -5.86
C LEU A 64 3.39 3.73 -5.45
N LEU A 65 4.10 4.65 -4.81
CA LEU A 65 3.52 5.93 -4.39
C LEU A 65 3.07 6.77 -5.58
N GLU A 66 3.85 6.78 -6.67
CA GLU A 66 3.47 7.49 -7.90
C GLU A 66 2.18 6.94 -8.50
N LEU A 67 1.99 5.62 -8.50
CA LEU A 67 0.77 5.00 -8.98
C LEU A 67 -0.43 5.36 -8.10
N ILE A 68 -0.26 5.30 -6.78
CA ILE A 68 -1.31 5.68 -5.83
C ILE A 68 -1.74 7.13 -6.05
N ASP A 69 -0.78 8.02 -6.25
CA ASP A 69 -1.06 9.45 -6.52
C ASP A 69 -1.73 9.64 -7.88
N ARG A 70 -1.24 9.00 -8.92
CA ARG A 70 -1.75 9.13 -10.29
C ARG A 70 -3.19 8.66 -10.41
N TYR A 71 -3.54 7.54 -9.80
CA TYR A 71 -4.88 6.99 -9.81
C TYR A 71 -5.78 7.51 -8.69
N ARG A 72 -5.27 8.42 -7.87
CA ARG A 72 -6.01 9.11 -6.81
C ARG A 72 -6.75 8.17 -5.86
N ALA A 73 -6.06 7.13 -5.39
CA ALA A 73 -6.64 6.24 -4.39
C ALA A 73 -7.04 7.06 -3.16
N GLU A 74 -8.27 6.87 -2.69
CA GLU A 74 -8.76 7.61 -1.51
C GLU A 74 -8.07 7.16 -0.24
N ARG A 75 -7.83 5.85 -0.13
CA ARG A 75 -7.21 5.24 1.04
C ARG A 75 -6.25 4.14 0.62
N CYS A 76 -5.17 4.01 1.37
CA CYS A 76 -4.20 2.93 1.22
C CYS A 76 -3.99 2.25 2.57
N TYR A 77 -4.38 1.00 2.66
CA TYR A 77 -4.20 0.15 3.82
C TYR A 77 -3.05 -0.81 3.58
N TYR A 78 -2.19 -0.99 4.56
CA TYR A 78 -1.05 -1.90 4.44
C TYR A 78 -0.81 -2.66 5.74
N GLY A 79 -0.08 -3.77 5.64
CA GLY A 79 0.27 -4.63 6.76
C GLY A 79 1.77 -4.72 6.97
N HIS A 80 2.26 -5.95 7.18
CA HIS A 80 3.66 -6.33 7.30
C HIS A 80 4.34 -5.90 8.61
N LEU A 81 4.16 -4.66 9.06
CA LEU A 81 4.79 -4.16 10.28
C LEU A 81 4.11 -4.76 11.51
N HIS A 82 4.89 -5.44 12.34
CA HIS A 82 4.44 -6.12 13.55
C HIS A 82 5.28 -5.73 14.77
N GLY A 83 4.70 -5.83 15.97
CA GLY A 83 5.39 -5.56 17.21
C GLY A 83 6.02 -4.16 17.25
N PRO A 84 7.28 -4.03 17.68
CA PRO A 84 7.93 -2.71 17.82
C PRO A 84 8.00 -1.90 16.51
N THR A 85 7.92 -2.56 15.35
CA THR A 85 7.95 -1.87 14.05
C THR A 85 6.70 -1.05 13.76
N HIS A 86 5.61 -1.23 14.51
CA HIS A 86 4.42 -0.38 14.44
C HIS A 86 4.76 1.11 14.55
N ARG A 87 5.78 1.45 15.33
CA ARG A 87 6.22 2.84 15.54
C ARG A 87 6.78 3.50 14.29
N ARG A 88 7.14 2.71 13.28
CA ARG A 88 7.67 3.19 12.01
C ARG A 88 6.58 3.40 10.96
N ALA A 89 5.35 2.97 11.26
CA ALA A 89 4.25 3.10 10.33
C ALA A 89 3.95 4.57 10.05
N PHE A 90 3.66 4.87 8.79
CA PHE A 90 3.09 6.14 8.41
C PHE A 90 1.57 6.02 8.42
N GLU A 91 0.92 6.83 9.21
CA GLU A 91 -0.53 6.97 9.21
C GLU A 91 -0.90 8.43 9.03
N GLY A 92 -1.88 8.69 8.18
CA GLY A 92 -2.34 10.03 7.87
C GLY A 92 -2.39 10.31 6.37
N ARG A 93 -2.59 11.57 6.05
CA ARG A 93 -2.79 12.00 4.67
C ARG A 93 -1.47 12.36 4.00
N ARG A 94 -1.28 11.82 2.79
CA ARG A 94 -0.22 12.23 1.87
C ARG A 94 -0.84 12.40 0.49
N GLY A 95 -0.71 13.60 -0.10
CA GLY A 95 -1.42 13.92 -1.33
C GLY A 95 -2.93 13.84 -1.12
N GLU A 96 -3.63 13.06 -1.94
CA GLU A 96 -5.07 12.86 -1.85
C GLU A 96 -5.44 11.53 -1.15
N THR A 97 -4.46 10.81 -0.60
CA THR A 97 -4.63 9.46 -0.04
C THR A 97 -4.42 9.43 1.47
N ASP A 98 -5.34 8.81 2.19
CA ASP A 98 -5.19 8.50 3.60
C ASP A 98 -4.57 7.11 3.77
N TYR A 99 -3.45 7.04 4.50
CA TYR A 99 -2.68 5.80 4.75
C TYR A 99 -2.94 5.29 6.16
N ALA A 100 -3.08 3.97 6.30
CA ALA A 100 -3.24 3.34 7.61
C ALA A 100 -2.65 1.93 7.66
N LEU A 101 -2.01 1.61 8.79
CA LEU A 101 -1.55 0.27 9.12
C LEU A 101 -2.72 -0.58 9.60
N VAL A 102 -2.86 -1.79 9.05
CA VAL A 102 -3.92 -2.73 9.43
C VAL A 102 -3.38 -4.10 9.83
N SER A 103 -2.13 -4.17 10.30
CA SER A 103 -1.59 -5.42 10.86
C SER A 103 -2.44 -5.88 12.05
N ALA A 104 -2.71 -7.18 12.12
CA ALA A 104 -3.65 -7.74 13.08
C ALA A 104 -3.29 -7.41 14.54
N ASP A 105 -2.01 -7.53 14.91
CA ASP A 105 -1.53 -7.22 16.25
C ASP A 105 -1.62 -5.72 16.57
N TYR A 106 -1.42 -4.84 15.57
CA TYR A 106 -1.60 -3.39 15.72
C TYR A 106 -3.05 -3.03 16.03
N LEU A 107 -3.99 -3.72 15.40
CA LEU A 107 -5.43 -3.53 15.62
C LEU A 107 -5.95 -4.27 16.85
N GLY A 108 -5.08 -4.92 17.64
CA GLY A 108 -5.50 -5.73 18.78
C GLY A 108 -6.39 -6.91 18.38
N PHE A 109 -6.18 -7.44 17.19
CA PHE A 109 -6.97 -8.55 16.61
C PHE A 109 -8.47 -8.25 16.45
N VAL A 110 -8.83 -6.97 16.38
CA VAL A 110 -10.19 -6.51 16.11
C VAL A 110 -10.27 -5.98 14.70
N PRO A 111 -11.21 -6.45 13.86
CA PRO A 111 -11.35 -5.93 12.51
C PRO A 111 -11.62 -4.43 12.47
N LYS A 112 -10.91 -3.74 11.59
CA LYS A 112 -11.12 -2.31 11.36
C LYS A 112 -12.22 -2.10 10.33
N LYS A 113 -13.27 -1.36 10.71
CA LYS A 113 -14.27 -0.92 9.76
C LYS A 113 -13.69 0.14 8.83
N ILE A 114 -13.74 -0.06 7.53
CA ILE A 114 -13.16 0.84 6.53
C ILE A 114 -14.21 1.53 5.65
N CYS A 115 -15.40 0.98 5.57
CA CYS A 115 -16.56 1.58 4.89
C CYS A 115 -17.85 0.98 5.43
N ASP A 116 -18.97 1.59 5.13
CA ASP A 116 -20.30 1.10 5.47
C ASP A 116 -20.85 0.10 4.44
#